data_90c4c6e94f023ea5c6cf9ffd0f96cb6c
#
_entry.id   90c4c6e94f023ea5c6cf9ffd0f96cb6c
#
_cell.length_a   1.000
_cell.length_b   1.000
_cell.length_c   1.000
_cell.angle_alpha   90.00
_cell.angle_beta   90.00
_cell.angle_gamma   90.00
#
_symmetry.space_group_name_H-M   'P 1'
#
loop_
_entity.id
_entity.type
_entity.pdbx_description
1 polymer ?
#
loop_
_entity_poly.entity_id
_entity_poly.type
_entity_poly.pdbx_seq_one_letter_code
_entity_poly.pdbx_strand_id
1 'polypeptide(L)'
;DIVAGNRLMIQGDHHYDYDAFGNLIRERRGKGHALVTEYRYDCQHRLIGIKTPNGQTASYRYDPFGRRISKTVDGITTEFFWQSDKLIAEHHKGRHRSYLYEPDSFRPLALLEGFGPKETKAYHYQLDHLGTPQELTAQDGEIVWSAHYRAYGEITRLDIGKVDNPLRFQGQYFDQESGLHYNRHRYYNPDAGRYLTPDPVKLAGGINAYQYVPNPTGWVDPLGLSACPGGDKCKPTTEVKEPETKANTNEGEPFSPSTSNTPPKMGYHKETYANKPIKPEETVRKWDEFLGPGPHTNINPRTGKPDRDRIVSGDAKRSIRYGSHEMSSKPSKHHYHEETWTLELKTSTINVDNTVVRVPLPKK
;
A
#
# COMPACT_ATOMS: atom_id res chain seq x y z
N ASP A 1 -13.73 -23.89 6.98
CA ASP A 1 -12.58 -24.42 7.74
C ASP A 1 -11.40 -23.48 7.68
N ILE A 2 -10.84 -23.15 8.84
CA ILE A 2 -9.63 -22.34 9.00
C ILE A 2 -8.53 -23.21 9.60
N VAL A 3 -7.33 -23.14 9.03
CA VAL A 3 -6.17 -23.92 9.48
C VAL A 3 -5.08 -23.02 10.11
N ALA A 4 -3.99 -23.63 10.58
CA ALA A 4 -2.85 -22.92 11.16
C ALA A 4 -2.40 -21.73 10.29
N GLY A 5 -2.13 -20.57 10.92
CA GLY A 5 -1.83 -19.32 10.25
C GLY A 5 -3.08 -18.56 9.76
N ASN A 6 -4.26 -18.89 10.25
CA ASN A 6 -5.53 -18.26 9.88
C ASN A 6 -5.91 -18.36 8.39
N ARG A 7 -5.37 -19.35 7.67
CA ARG A 7 -5.72 -19.62 6.27
C ARG A 7 -7.12 -20.23 6.18
N LEU A 8 -7.99 -19.63 5.38
CA LEU A 8 -9.31 -20.15 5.09
C LEU A 8 -9.19 -21.22 3.99
N MET A 9 -9.50 -22.47 4.29
CA MET A 9 -9.40 -23.56 3.31
C MET A 9 -10.72 -23.83 2.60
N ILE A 10 -11.84 -23.67 3.31
CA ILE A 10 -13.17 -23.97 2.76
C ILE A 10 -14.20 -22.98 3.34
N GLN A 11 -15.04 -22.43 2.46
CA GLN A 11 -16.21 -21.61 2.80
C GLN A 11 -17.34 -21.93 1.80
N GLY A 12 -18.42 -22.59 2.28
CA GLY A 12 -19.45 -23.08 1.37
C GLY A 12 -18.88 -24.11 0.38
N ASP A 13 -19.02 -23.85 -0.92
CA ASP A 13 -18.44 -24.65 -2.00
C ASP A 13 -17.09 -24.09 -2.50
N HIS A 14 -16.56 -23.04 -1.89
CA HIS A 14 -15.29 -22.44 -2.21
C HIS A 14 -14.14 -23.16 -1.48
N HIS A 15 -13.12 -23.57 -2.23
CA HIS A 15 -11.90 -24.20 -1.75
C HIS A 15 -10.70 -23.32 -2.14
N TYR A 16 -9.80 -23.09 -1.18
CA TYR A 16 -8.70 -22.13 -1.31
C TYR A 16 -7.35 -22.81 -1.14
N ASP A 17 -6.45 -22.59 -2.10
CA ASP A 17 -5.07 -23.10 -2.07
C ASP A 17 -4.10 -21.93 -1.89
N TYR A 18 -3.09 -22.11 -1.04
CA TYR A 18 -2.11 -21.08 -0.71
C TYR A 18 -0.69 -21.53 -1.05
N ASP A 19 0.17 -20.57 -1.39
CA ASP A 19 1.60 -20.82 -1.52
C ASP A 19 2.29 -20.97 -0.13
N ALA A 20 3.62 -21.22 -0.15
CA ALA A 20 4.41 -21.37 1.07
C ALA A 20 4.45 -20.08 1.92
N PHE A 21 4.23 -18.92 1.31
CA PHE A 21 4.21 -17.62 1.97
C PHE A 21 2.83 -17.24 2.52
N GLY A 22 1.79 -18.02 2.18
CA GLY A 22 0.41 -17.77 2.58
C GLY A 22 -0.39 -16.90 1.61
N ASN A 23 0.12 -16.62 0.41
CA ASN A 23 -0.68 -15.94 -0.61
C ASN A 23 -1.70 -16.91 -1.21
N LEU A 24 -2.95 -16.48 -1.39
CA LEU A 24 -3.98 -17.27 -2.06
C LEU A 24 -3.63 -17.40 -3.55
N ILE A 25 -3.29 -18.59 -4.00
CA ILE A 25 -2.90 -18.83 -5.40
C ILE A 25 -4.00 -19.41 -6.26
N ARG A 26 -5.03 -20.02 -5.63
CA ARG A 26 -6.13 -20.63 -6.36
C ARG A 26 -7.39 -20.69 -5.50
N GLU A 27 -8.51 -20.38 -6.14
CA GLU A 27 -9.85 -20.61 -5.63
C GLU A 27 -10.57 -21.59 -6.57
N ARG A 28 -11.22 -22.61 -6.00
CA ARG A 28 -11.94 -23.63 -6.74
C ARG A 28 -13.36 -23.75 -6.19
N ARG A 29 -14.36 -23.81 -7.07
CA ARG A 29 -15.76 -23.93 -6.67
C ARG A 29 -16.59 -24.68 -7.71
N GLY A 30 -17.85 -24.93 -7.39
CA GLY A 30 -18.79 -25.64 -8.26
C GLY A 30 -18.57 -27.15 -8.29
N LYS A 31 -19.42 -27.86 -9.03
CA LYS A 31 -19.42 -29.33 -9.12
C LYS A 31 -18.05 -29.81 -9.64
N GLY A 32 -17.38 -30.65 -8.84
CA GLY A 32 -16.09 -31.20 -9.16
C GLY A 32 -14.98 -30.14 -9.18
N HIS A 33 -15.17 -28.99 -8.56
CA HIS A 33 -14.23 -27.86 -8.52
C HIS A 33 -13.86 -27.34 -9.94
N ALA A 34 -14.82 -27.37 -10.86
CA ALA A 34 -14.59 -27.01 -12.27
C ALA A 34 -14.37 -25.50 -12.49
N LEU A 35 -14.86 -24.67 -11.58
CA LEU A 35 -14.69 -23.22 -11.65
C LEU A 35 -13.43 -22.83 -10.88
N VAL A 36 -12.35 -22.53 -11.61
CA VAL A 36 -11.05 -22.23 -11.03
C VAL A 36 -10.64 -20.80 -11.32
N THR A 37 -10.32 -20.04 -10.27
CA THR A 37 -9.64 -18.74 -10.35
C THR A 37 -8.19 -18.91 -9.91
N GLU A 38 -7.23 -18.44 -10.70
CA GLU A 38 -5.80 -18.50 -10.40
C GLU A 38 -5.24 -17.12 -10.16
N TYR A 39 -4.38 -16.99 -9.16
CA TYR A 39 -3.75 -15.73 -8.75
C TYR A 39 -2.23 -15.86 -8.84
N ARG A 40 -1.55 -14.85 -9.35
CA ARG A 40 -0.09 -14.79 -9.47
C ARG A 40 0.46 -13.57 -8.75
N TYR A 41 1.56 -13.76 -8.06
CA TYR A 41 2.22 -12.72 -7.25
C TYR A 41 3.66 -12.50 -7.70
N ASP A 42 4.18 -11.31 -7.43
CA ASP A 42 5.60 -11.01 -7.54
C ASP A 42 6.35 -11.37 -6.23
N CYS A 43 7.68 -11.12 -6.21
CA CYS A 43 8.52 -11.39 -5.04
C CYS A 43 8.20 -10.50 -3.82
N GLN A 44 7.39 -9.46 -3.98
CA GLN A 44 6.89 -8.59 -2.89
C GLN A 44 5.46 -8.95 -2.48
N HIS A 45 4.97 -10.13 -2.89
CA HIS A 45 3.61 -10.62 -2.62
C HIS A 45 2.49 -9.72 -3.16
N ARG A 46 2.77 -8.89 -4.19
CA ARG A 46 1.76 -8.08 -4.87
C ARG A 46 1.12 -8.90 -5.98
N LEU A 47 -0.19 -8.83 -6.08
CA LEU A 47 -0.95 -9.54 -7.11
C LEU A 47 -0.62 -8.94 -8.49
N ILE A 48 -0.02 -9.73 -9.38
CA ILE A 48 0.37 -9.30 -10.74
C ILE A 48 -0.48 -9.92 -11.83
N GLY A 49 -1.34 -10.87 -11.51
CA GLY A 49 -2.22 -11.47 -12.51
C GLY A 49 -3.30 -12.35 -11.94
N ILE A 50 -4.42 -12.41 -12.66
CA ILE A 50 -5.56 -13.27 -12.39
C ILE A 50 -5.98 -13.97 -13.68
N LYS A 51 -6.42 -15.24 -13.55
CA LYS A 51 -7.14 -15.96 -14.58
C LYS A 51 -8.44 -16.49 -13.98
N THR A 52 -9.56 -16.07 -14.53
CA THR A 52 -10.91 -16.44 -14.04
C THR A 52 -11.43 -17.71 -14.71
N PRO A 53 -12.47 -18.38 -14.17
CA PRO A 53 -13.01 -19.62 -14.72
C PRO A 53 -13.55 -19.51 -16.16
N ASN A 54 -14.00 -18.31 -16.57
CA ASN A 54 -14.48 -18.06 -17.94
C ASN A 54 -13.34 -17.76 -18.93
N GLY A 55 -12.08 -17.89 -18.50
CA GLY A 55 -10.90 -17.66 -19.33
C GLY A 55 -10.44 -16.21 -19.40
N GLN A 56 -11.14 -15.27 -18.78
CA GLN A 56 -10.71 -13.87 -18.72
C GLN A 56 -9.40 -13.75 -17.97
N THR A 57 -8.50 -12.87 -18.46
CA THR A 57 -7.20 -12.62 -17.85
C THR A 57 -7.06 -11.16 -17.45
N ALA A 58 -6.45 -10.95 -16.29
CA ALA A 58 -6.05 -9.62 -15.83
C ALA A 58 -4.58 -9.60 -15.44
N SER A 59 -3.91 -8.47 -15.67
CA SER A 59 -2.56 -8.23 -15.21
C SER A 59 -2.44 -6.83 -14.58
N TYR A 60 -1.59 -6.72 -13.56
CA TYR A 60 -1.43 -5.53 -12.76
C TYR A 60 0.03 -5.10 -12.72
N ARG A 61 0.28 -3.79 -12.80
CA ARG A 61 1.62 -3.21 -12.72
C ARG A 61 1.67 -2.18 -11.60
N TYR A 62 2.83 -2.12 -10.95
CA TYR A 62 3.06 -1.28 -9.78
C TYR A 62 4.26 -0.36 -9.98
N ASP A 63 4.23 0.80 -9.34
CA ASP A 63 5.40 1.66 -9.22
C ASP A 63 6.34 1.16 -8.10
N PRO A 64 7.53 1.79 -7.92
CA PRO A 64 8.46 1.42 -6.86
C PRO A 64 7.90 1.55 -5.43
N PHE A 65 6.85 2.37 -5.24
CA PHE A 65 6.16 2.53 -3.94
C PHE A 65 5.06 1.48 -3.73
N GLY A 66 4.91 0.52 -4.65
CA GLY A 66 3.88 -0.51 -4.59
C GLY A 66 2.47 -0.02 -4.89
N ARG A 67 2.29 1.16 -5.51
CA ARG A 67 0.99 1.65 -5.96
C ARG A 67 0.68 1.07 -7.33
N ARG A 68 -0.51 0.55 -7.53
CA ARG A 68 -0.94 0.02 -8.82
C ARG A 68 -1.09 1.14 -9.84
N ILE A 69 -0.22 1.17 -10.86
CA ILE A 69 -0.23 2.20 -11.92
C ILE A 69 -1.02 1.78 -13.14
N SER A 70 -1.25 0.49 -13.34
CA SER A 70 -2.14 0.03 -14.42
C SER A 70 -2.74 -1.33 -14.12
N LYS A 71 -3.91 -1.57 -14.72
CA LYS A 71 -4.48 -2.91 -14.91
C LYS A 71 -4.80 -3.12 -16.40
N THR A 72 -4.55 -4.33 -16.89
CA THR A 72 -4.93 -4.74 -18.24
C THR A 72 -5.83 -5.95 -18.17
N VAL A 73 -7.05 -5.85 -18.67
CA VAL A 73 -8.05 -6.91 -18.70
C VAL A 73 -8.35 -7.23 -20.14
N ASP A 74 -8.08 -8.48 -20.57
CA ASP A 74 -8.27 -8.94 -21.95
C ASP A 74 -7.69 -7.96 -23.00
N GLY A 75 -6.48 -7.42 -22.72
CA GLY A 75 -5.78 -6.50 -23.62
C GLY A 75 -6.16 -5.02 -23.47
N ILE A 76 -7.17 -4.70 -22.67
CA ILE A 76 -7.61 -3.32 -22.44
C ILE A 76 -7.00 -2.78 -21.15
N THR A 77 -6.27 -1.67 -21.25
CA THR A 77 -5.54 -1.08 -20.12
C THR A 77 -6.31 0.08 -19.49
N THR A 78 -6.35 0.09 -18.18
CA THR A 78 -6.70 1.25 -17.34
C THR A 78 -5.45 1.72 -16.62
N GLU A 79 -5.15 3.02 -16.69
CA GLU A 79 -4.03 3.65 -15.99
C GLU A 79 -4.51 4.36 -14.74
N PHE A 80 -3.71 4.37 -13.67
CA PHE A 80 -4.05 4.93 -12.36
C PHE A 80 -3.04 5.99 -11.92
N PHE A 81 -3.53 7.10 -11.38
CA PHE A 81 -2.73 8.23 -10.94
C PHE A 81 -2.93 8.45 -9.43
N TRP A 82 -1.83 8.67 -8.74
CA TRP A 82 -1.78 8.69 -7.28
C TRP A 82 -1.22 10.00 -6.72
N GLN A 83 -1.79 10.44 -5.61
CA GLN A 83 -1.20 11.45 -4.74
C GLN A 83 -0.93 10.82 -3.37
N SER A 84 0.34 10.59 -3.04
CA SER A 84 0.72 9.74 -1.90
C SER A 84 0.03 8.37 -2.00
N ASP A 85 -0.79 8.00 -1.04
CA ASP A 85 -1.53 6.73 -1.02
C ASP A 85 -2.99 6.86 -1.50
N LYS A 86 -3.41 8.03 -2.01
CA LYS A 86 -4.75 8.25 -2.55
C LYS A 86 -4.75 8.07 -4.07
N LEU A 87 -5.68 7.27 -4.57
CA LEU A 87 -6.01 7.20 -6.00
C LEU A 87 -6.77 8.46 -6.38
N ILE A 88 -6.15 9.35 -7.17
CA ILE A 88 -6.77 10.62 -7.54
C ILE A 88 -7.36 10.64 -8.94
N ALA A 89 -6.93 9.74 -9.83
CA ALA A 89 -7.49 9.67 -11.18
C ALA A 89 -7.25 8.32 -11.84
N GLU A 90 -8.03 8.04 -12.87
CA GLU A 90 -7.83 6.93 -13.80
C GLU A 90 -8.13 7.34 -15.24
N HIS A 91 -7.49 6.63 -16.17
CA HIS A 91 -7.72 6.77 -17.60
C HIS A 91 -8.06 5.40 -18.22
N HIS A 92 -9.19 5.32 -18.91
CA HIS A 92 -9.66 4.09 -19.57
C HIS A 92 -10.32 4.40 -20.91
N LYS A 93 -9.78 3.90 -22.02
CA LYS A 93 -10.35 4.07 -23.38
C LYS A 93 -10.74 5.53 -23.70
N GLY A 94 -9.83 6.49 -23.42
CA GLY A 94 -10.08 7.91 -23.68
C GLY A 94 -10.97 8.61 -22.64
N ARG A 95 -11.60 7.87 -21.73
CA ARG A 95 -12.35 8.41 -20.61
C ARG A 95 -11.41 8.68 -19.43
N HIS A 96 -11.50 9.88 -18.87
CA HIS A 96 -10.80 10.29 -17.67
C HIS A 96 -11.77 10.39 -16.50
N ARG A 97 -11.35 9.89 -15.35
CA ARG A 97 -12.03 10.07 -14.07
C ARG A 97 -11.08 10.68 -13.07
N SER A 98 -11.56 11.63 -12.28
CA SER A 98 -10.81 12.18 -11.16
C SER A 98 -11.65 12.10 -9.89
N TYR A 99 -11.03 11.66 -8.81
CA TYR A 99 -11.65 11.47 -7.51
C TYR A 99 -11.21 12.59 -6.57
N LEU A 100 -12.15 13.36 -6.08
CA LEU A 100 -11.93 14.39 -5.06
C LEU A 100 -12.29 13.81 -3.70
N TYR A 101 -11.45 14.08 -2.71
CA TYR A 101 -11.63 13.58 -1.35
C TYR A 101 -11.71 14.74 -0.36
N GLU A 102 -12.34 14.49 0.80
CA GLU A 102 -12.23 15.38 1.95
C GLU A 102 -10.75 15.56 2.33
N PRO A 103 -10.38 16.75 2.84
CA PRO A 103 -9.02 17.01 3.29
C PRO A 103 -8.57 15.94 4.33
N ASP A 104 -7.33 15.46 4.18
CA ASP A 104 -6.71 14.46 5.06
C ASP A 104 -7.52 13.18 5.32
N SER A 105 -8.41 12.82 4.40
CA SER A 105 -9.33 11.69 4.52
C SER A 105 -9.35 10.85 3.23
N PHE A 106 -9.80 9.61 3.32
CA PHE A 106 -10.15 8.75 2.16
C PHE A 106 -11.64 8.80 1.80
N ARG A 107 -12.40 9.71 2.42
CA ARG A 107 -13.82 9.90 2.13
C ARG A 107 -13.98 10.65 0.81
N PRO A 108 -14.60 10.06 -0.23
CA PRO A 108 -14.76 10.74 -1.51
C PRO A 108 -15.84 11.81 -1.44
N LEU A 109 -15.60 12.97 -2.05
CA LEU A 109 -16.55 14.08 -2.18
C LEU A 109 -17.22 14.08 -3.55
N ALA A 110 -16.43 13.94 -4.61
CA ALA A 110 -16.95 14.03 -5.98
C ALA A 110 -16.13 13.16 -6.95
N LEU A 111 -16.82 12.71 -7.99
CA LEU A 111 -16.26 12.09 -9.19
C LEU A 111 -16.41 13.08 -10.35
N LEU A 112 -15.30 13.43 -10.99
CA LEU A 112 -15.30 14.12 -12.27
C LEU A 112 -15.04 13.11 -13.37
N GLU A 113 -15.95 13.03 -14.37
CA GLU A 113 -15.83 12.06 -15.46
C GLU A 113 -16.02 12.75 -16.82
N GLY A 114 -15.19 12.43 -17.80
CA GLY A 114 -15.32 12.97 -19.15
C GLY A 114 -14.29 12.45 -20.15
N PHE A 115 -14.43 12.86 -21.41
CA PHE A 115 -13.51 12.55 -22.51
C PHE A 115 -12.57 13.72 -22.81
N GLY A 116 -12.52 14.74 -21.95
CA GLY A 116 -11.67 15.91 -22.05
C GLY A 116 -12.22 17.07 -21.21
N PRO A 117 -11.51 18.20 -21.14
CA PRO A 117 -11.84 19.28 -20.21
C PRO A 117 -13.19 19.99 -20.51
N LYS A 118 -13.69 19.89 -21.75
CA LYS A 118 -14.96 20.52 -22.17
C LYS A 118 -16.20 19.66 -21.95
N GLU A 119 -16.02 18.36 -21.70
CA GLU A 119 -17.12 17.40 -21.57
C GLU A 119 -17.14 16.73 -20.20
N THR A 120 -16.55 17.39 -19.19
CA THR A 120 -16.48 16.84 -17.84
C THR A 120 -17.81 17.03 -17.11
N LYS A 121 -18.33 15.92 -16.55
CA LYS A 121 -19.49 15.88 -15.67
C LYS A 121 -19.01 15.67 -14.23
N ALA A 122 -19.67 16.34 -13.29
CA ALA A 122 -19.41 16.17 -11.87
C ALA A 122 -20.56 15.38 -11.22
N TYR A 123 -20.20 14.44 -10.38
CA TYR A 123 -21.12 13.65 -9.56
C TYR A 123 -20.69 13.74 -8.11
N HIS A 124 -21.64 13.90 -7.18
CA HIS A 124 -21.39 14.04 -5.75
C HIS A 124 -21.66 12.73 -5.03
N TYR A 125 -20.75 12.33 -4.17
CA TYR A 125 -20.91 11.15 -3.34
C TYR A 125 -21.82 11.41 -2.15
N GLN A 126 -22.81 10.54 -1.96
CA GLN A 126 -23.57 10.43 -0.74
C GLN A 126 -23.05 9.21 0.01
N LEU A 127 -22.55 9.43 1.22
CA LEU A 127 -21.80 8.44 1.99
C LEU A 127 -22.56 8.00 3.22
N ASP A 128 -22.31 6.76 3.67
CA ASP A 128 -22.67 6.36 5.02
C ASP A 128 -21.69 6.92 6.08
N HIS A 129 -21.92 6.56 7.34
CA HIS A 129 -21.10 6.99 8.47
C HIS A 129 -19.64 6.51 8.41
N LEU A 130 -19.35 5.43 7.65
CA LEU A 130 -17.99 4.93 7.41
C LEU A 130 -17.29 5.63 6.24
N GLY A 131 -18.00 6.47 5.49
CA GLY A 131 -17.49 7.06 4.24
C GLY A 131 -17.62 6.13 3.02
N THR A 132 -18.51 5.14 3.09
CA THR A 132 -18.79 4.24 1.96
C THR A 132 -19.81 4.89 1.04
N PRO A 133 -19.56 4.96 -0.29
CA PRO A 133 -20.53 5.47 -1.24
C PRO A 133 -21.85 4.69 -1.24
N GLN A 134 -22.96 5.35 -0.98
CA GLN A 134 -24.30 4.79 -1.07
C GLN A 134 -24.97 5.22 -2.38
N GLU A 135 -24.75 6.49 -2.77
CA GLU A 135 -25.29 7.06 -4.00
C GLU A 135 -24.28 7.99 -4.67
N LEU A 136 -24.42 8.20 -5.98
CA LEU A 136 -23.87 9.30 -6.74
C LEU A 136 -25.02 10.17 -7.29
N THR A 137 -24.95 11.46 -7.07
CA THR A 137 -25.91 12.43 -7.59
C THR A 137 -25.27 13.35 -8.61
N ALA A 138 -25.96 13.61 -9.72
CA ALA A 138 -25.58 14.62 -10.71
C ALA A 138 -25.87 16.04 -10.19
N GLN A 139 -25.44 17.06 -10.92
CA GLN A 139 -25.63 18.47 -10.53
C GLN A 139 -27.11 18.90 -10.43
N ASP A 140 -27.98 18.27 -11.19
CA ASP A 140 -29.44 18.50 -11.17
C ASP A 140 -30.16 17.75 -10.05
N GLY A 141 -29.41 16.97 -9.24
CA GLY A 141 -29.95 16.16 -8.15
C GLY A 141 -30.39 14.75 -8.58
N GLU A 142 -30.26 14.38 -9.86
CA GLU A 142 -30.56 13.03 -10.30
C GLU A 142 -29.62 12.01 -9.66
N ILE A 143 -30.16 10.92 -9.09
CA ILE A 143 -29.37 9.77 -8.63
C ILE A 143 -28.95 8.96 -9.86
N VAL A 144 -27.63 8.87 -10.11
CA VAL A 144 -27.06 8.17 -11.27
C VAL A 144 -26.40 6.85 -10.90
N TRP A 145 -26.17 6.61 -9.63
CA TRP A 145 -25.72 5.34 -9.08
C TRP A 145 -26.24 5.19 -7.65
N SER A 146 -26.71 3.99 -7.28
CA SER A 146 -27.15 3.66 -5.93
C SER A 146 -27.01 2.18 -5.68
N ALA A 147 -26.47 1.78 -4.50
CA ALA A 147 -26.20 0.38 -4.16
C ALA A 147 -26.43 0.05 -2.69
N HIS A 148 -26.77 -1.21 -2.42
CA HIS A 148 -26.86 -1.80 -1.09
C HIS A 148 -25.70 -2.78 -0.84
N TYR A 149 -25.16 -2.74 0.37
CA TYR A 149 -23.99 -3.52 0.76
C TYR A 149 -24.32 -4.56 1.83
N ARG A 150 -23.60 -5.68 1.80
CA ARG A 150 -23.39 -6.52 2.98
C ARG A 150 -22.39 -5.86 3.94
N ALA A 151 -22.38 -6.34 5.18
CA ALA A 151 -21.51 -5.80 6.22
C ALA A 151 -20.01 -5.75 5.83
N TYR A 152 -19.55 -6.70 5.02
CA TYR A 152 -18.16 -6.78 4.54
C TYR A 152 -17.93 -6.13 3.16
N GLY A 153 -18.87 -5.30 2.69
CA GLY A 153 -18.64 -4.42 1.54
C GLY A 153 -18.97 -5.03 0.17
N GLU A 154 -19.51 -6.26 0.12
CA GLU A 154 -20.08 -6.82 -1.11
C GLU A 154 -21.37 -6.07 -1.48
N ILE A 155 -21.51 -5.64 -2.73
CA ILE A 155 -22.77 -5.08 -3.24
C ILE A 155 -23.75 -6.21 -3.47
N THR A 156 -24.86 -6.19 -2.73
CA THR A 156 -25.94 -7.18 -2.88
C THR A 156 -26.96 -6.79 -3.94
N ARG A 157 -27.15 -5.47 -4.12
CA ARG A 157 -28.10 -4.92 -5.09
C ARG A 157 -27.62 -3.58 -5.59
N LEU A 158 -27.59 -3.42 -6.90
CA LEU A 158 -27.38 -2.16 -7.59
C LEU A 158 -28.74 -1.67 -8.06
N ASP A 159 -29.26 -0.62 -7.42
CA ASP A 159 -30.59 -0.08 -7.78
C ASP A 159 -30.51 0.81 -9.01
N ILE A 160 -29.47 1.63 -9.10
CA ILE A 160 -29.21 2.54 -10.22
C ILE A 160 -27.75 2.41 -10.62
N GLY A 161 -27.48 2.25 -11.92
CA GLY A 161 -26.14 2.07 -12.48
C GLY A 161 -25.94 2.79 -13.80
N LYS A 162 -26.36 4.09 -13.89
CA LYS A 162 -26.15 4.92 -15.09
C LYS A 162 -24.69 5.36 -15.24
N VAL A 163 -23.97 5.44 -14.13
CA VAL A 163 -22.54 5.78 -14.04
C VAL A 163 -21.86 4.67 -13.23
N ASP A 164 -20.71 4.18 -13.68
CA ASP A 164 -19.92 3.23 -12.90
C ASP A 164 -19.27 3.88 -11.70
N ASN A 165 -19.34 3.25 -10.54
CA ASN A 165 -18.62 3.65 -9.36
C ASN A 165 -17.72 2.50 -8.85
N PRO A 166 -16.39 2.61 -8.99
CA PRO A 166 -15.48 1.57 -8.49
C PRO A 166 -15.11 1.74 -7.02
N LEU A 167 -15.38 2.89 -6.38
CA LEU A 167 -15.03 3.08 -4.98
C LEU A 167 -15.94 2.27 -4.07
N ARG A 168 -15.34 1.69 -3.00
CA ARG A 168 -15.99 0.86 -1.99
C ARG A 168 -15.72 1.45 -0.60
N PHE A 169 -15.35 0.65 0.40
CA PHE A 169 -14.85 1.19 1.67
C PHE A 169 -13.68 2.14 1.44
N GLN A 170 -13.41 3.01 2.39
CA GLN A 170 -12.31 3.97 2.28
C GLN A 170 -11.00 3.29 1.82
N GLY A 171 -10.39 3.82 0.76
CA GLY A 171 -9.17 3.29 0.15
C GLY A 171 -9.35 2.08 -0.78
N GLN A 172 -10.57 1.56 -0.95
CA GLN A 172 -10.84 0.41 -1.81
C GLN A 172 -11.34 0.80 -3.20
N TYR A 173 -10.81 0.10 -4.19
CA TYR A 173 -11.21 0.18 -5.60
C TYR A 173 -11.67 -1.21 -6.09
N PHE A 174 -12.90 -1.31 -6.56
CA PHE A 174 -13.50 -2.54 -7.07
C PHE A 174 -12.97 -2.90 -8.45
N ASP A 175 -12.47 -4.10 -8.59
CA ASP A 175 -12.06 -4.70 -9.86
C ASP A 175 -13.13 -5.67 -10.36
N GLN A 176 -13.90 -5.22 -11.34
CA GLN A 176 -15.05 -5.94 -11.87
C GLN A 176 -14.68 -7.32 -12.43
N GLU A 177 -13.50 -7.45 -13.03
CA GLU A 177 -12.99 -8.69 -13.62
C GLU A 177 -12.77 -9.81 -12.59
N SER A 178 -12.50 -9.46 -11.35
CA SER A 178 -12.16 -10.41 -10.28
C SER A 178 -13.15 -10.46 -9.14
N GLY A 179 -14.01 -9.44 -9.00
CA GLY A 179 -14.86 -9.26 -7.83
C GLY A 179 -14.12 -8.80 -6.57
N LEU A 180 -12.79 -8.55 -6.68
CA LEU A 180 -11.96 -8.15 -5.56
C LEU A 180 -11.91 -6.63 -5.42
N HIS A 181 -11.51 -6.17 -4.23
CA HIS A 181 -11.20 -4.76 -3.99
C HIS A 181 -9.69 -4.59 -3.86
N TYR A 182 -9.08 -3.78 -4.74
CA TYR A 182 -7.71 -3.33 -4.55
C TYR A 182 -7.67 -2.33 -3.39
N ASN A 183 -6.94 -2.64 -2.35
CA ASN A 183 -6.83 -1.84 -1.14
C ASN A 183 -5.37 -1.49 -0.85
N ARG A 184 -4.79 -0.65 -1.70
CA ARG A 184 -3.43 -0.12 -1.65
C ARG A 184 -2.32 -1.18 -1.52
N HIS A 185 -2.17 -1.82 -0.35
CA HIS A 185 -1.11 -2.83 -0.11
C HIS A 185 -1.59 -4.26 -0.29
N ARG A 186 -2.90 -4.52 -0.24
CA ARG A 186 -3.49 -5.85 -0.35
C ARG A 186 -4.72 -5.87 -1.27
N TYR A 187 -5.13 -7.06 -1.66
CA TYR A 187 -6.41 -7.30 -2.30
C TYR A 187 -7.38 -7.92 -1.29
N TYR A 188 -8.55 -7.34 -1.21
CA TYR A 188 -9.62 -7.73 -0.31
C TYR A 188 -10.70 -8.50 -1.08
N ASN A 189 -11.14 -9.63 -0.53
CA ASN A 189 -12.29 -10.39 -1.02
C ASN A 189 -13.51 -10.06 -0.15
N PRO A 190 -14.50 -9.31 -0.67
CA PRO A 190 -15.69 -8.91 0.09
C PRO A 190 -16.64 -10.07 0.40
N ASP A 191 -16.65 -11.14 -0.42
CA ASP A 191 -17.45 -12.34 -0.18
C ASP A 191 -16.91 -13.15 1.01
N ALA A 192 -15.58 -13.32 1.08
CA ALA A 192 -14.91 -13.99 2.19
C ALA A 192 -14.67 -13.08 3.40
N GLY A 193 -14.81 -11.77 3.27
CA GLY A 193 -14.58 -10.77 4.32
C GLY A 193 -13.13 -10.67 4.76
N ARG A 194 -12.16 -10.96 3.86
CA ARG A 194 -10.72 -11.05 4.22
C ARG A 194 -9.78 -10.71 3.08
N TYR A 195 -8.52 -10.46 3.40
CA TYR A 195 -7.45 -10.27 2.43
C TYR A 195 -6.97 -11.59 1.82
N LEU A 196 -6.42 -11.53 0.59
CA LEU A 196 -5.86 -12.69 -0.13
C LEU A 196 -4.46 -13.07 0.35
N THR A 197 -3.74 -12.10 0.93
CA THR A 197 -2.35 -12.26 1.36
C THR A 197 -2.21 -11.92 2.84
N PRO A 198 -1.21 -12.48 3.54
CA PRO A 198 -0.90 -12.11 4.91
C PRO A 198 -0.57 -10.62 5.02
N ASP A 199 -0.78 -10.06 6.20
CA ASP A 199 -0.47 -8.67 6.49
C ASP A 199 1.04 -8.40 6.34
N PRO A 200 1.46 -7.43 5.49
CA PRO A 200 2.87 -7.06 5.36
C PRO A 200 3.48 -6.52 6.66
N VAL A 201 2.66 -5.91 7.55
CA VAL A 201 3.11 -5.45 8.88
C VAL A 201 3.07 -6.56 9.93
N LYS A 202 2.73 -7.79 9.55
CA LYS A 202 2.73 -8.99 10.39
C LYS A 202 1.84 -8.81 11.65
N LEU A 203 2.39 -9.17 12.83
CA LEU A 203 1.64 -9.09 14.10
C LEU A 203 1.25 -7.66 14.50
N ALA A 204 1.88 -6.64 13.94
CA ALA A 204 1.48 -5.25 14.17
C ALA A 204 0.08 -4.93 13.60
N GLY A 205 -0.34 -5.64 12.55
CA GLY A 205 -1.72 -5.56 12.01
C GLY A 205 -2.73 -6.43 12.74
N GLY A 206 -2.31 -7.22 13.75
CA GLY A 206 -3.16 -8.11 14.52
C GLY A 206 -2.77 -9.59 14.44
N ILE A 207 -3.41 -10.43 15.27
CA ILE A 207 -3.12 -11.87 15.32
C ILE A 207 -3.60 -12.59 14.04
N ASN A 208 -4.69 -12.13 13.42
CA ASN A 208 -5.19 -12.70 12.19
C ASN A 208 -4.65 -11.91 10.98
N ALA A 209 -3.60 -12.45 10.35
CA ALA A 209 -2.91 -11.81 9.23
C ALA A 209 -3.78 -11.54 7.99
N TYR A 210 -4.97 -12.14 7.89
CA TYR A 210 -5.89 -11.94 6.75
C TYR A 210 -7.11 -11.09 7.08
N GLN A 211 -7.21 -10.63 8.32
CA GLN A 211 -8.36 -9.85 8.78
C GLN A 211 -8.40 -8.47 8.08
N TYR A 212 -9.60 -8.06 7.66
CA TYR A 212 -9.84 -6.69 7.20
C TYR A 212 -9.91 -5.76 8.41
N VAL A 213 -10.96 -5.90 9.23
CA VAL A 213 -11.18 -5.07 10.42
C VAL A 213 -11.86 -5.91 11.51
N PRO A 214 -11.77 -5.51 12.79
CA PRO A 214 -12.47 -6.20 13.89
C PRO A 214 -13.99 -6.11 13.79
N ASN A 215 -14.51 -4.98 13.29
CA ASN A 215 -15.94 -4.73 13.11
C ASN A 215 -16.19 -3.91 11.83
N PRO A 216 -16.74 -4.51 10.76
CA PRO A 216 -16.93 -3.84 9.47
C PRO A 216 -18.04 -2.77 9.48
N THR A 217 -18.84 -2.69 10.55
CA THR A 217 -19.86 -1.64 10.71
C THR A 217 -19.37 -0.42 11.50
N GLY A 218 -18.13 -0.42 11.98
CA GLY A 218 -17.58 0.67 12.77
C GLY A 218 -16.10 0.96 12.50
N TRP A 219 -15.44 0.16 11.69
CA TRP A 219 -14.01 0.25 11.40
C TRP A 219 -13.73 0.19 9.91
N VAL A 220 -12.65 0.82 9.49
CA VAL A 220 -12.12 0.77 8.12
C VAL A 220 -10.61 0.54 8.12
N ASP A 221 -10.07 0.03 7.01
CA ASP A 221 -8.63 -0.11 6.77
C ASP A 221 -8.28 0.48 5.39
N PRO A 222 -8.03 1.79 5.30
CA PRO A 222 -7.85 2.47 4.01
C PRO A 222 -6.61 2.05 3.22
N LEU A 223 -5.61 1.49 3.91
CA LEU A 223 -4.34 1.11 3.29
C LEU A 223 -4.15 -0.41 3.15
N GLY A 224 -5.00 -1.22 3.77
CA GLY A 224 -4.78 -2.65 3.84
C GLY A 224 -3.63 -3.04 4.76
N LEU A 225 -3.40 -2.29 5.86
CA LEU A 225 -2.33 -2.51 6.84
C LEU A 225 -2.82 -2.50 8.29
N SER A 226 -3.73 -1.58 8.62
CA SER A 226 -4.21 -1.44 9.99
C SER A 226 -5.59 -0.82 10.03
N ALA A 227 -6.44 -1.42 10.84
CA ALA A 227 -7.80 -0.96 11.05
C ALA A 227 -7.85 0.28 11.96
N CYS A 228 -8.76 1.21 11.65
CA CYS A 228 -9.08 2.36 12.50
C CYS A 228 -10.59 2.51 12.63
N PRO A 229 -11.11 3.12 13.74
CA PRO A 229 -12.52 3.45 13.85
C PRO A 229 -12.96 4.30 12.66
N GLY A 230 -14.07 3.93 12.01
CA GLY A 230 -14.66 4.67 10.90
C GLY A 230 -15.11 6.08 11.32
N GLY A 231 -15.33 6.95 10.34
CA GLY A 231 -15.66 8.35 10.51
C GLY A 231 -14.44 9.27 10.32
N ASP A 232 -14.57 10.55 10.68
CA ASP A 232 -13.58 11.61 10.44
C ASP A 232 -12.25 11.44 11.19
N LYS A 233 -12.11 10.39 12.00
CA LYS A 233 -10.94 10.13 12.86
C LYS A 233 -9.95 9.14 12.28
N CYS A 234 -10.27 8.48 11.19
CA CYS A 234 -9.34 7.58 10.51
C CYS A 234 -8.29 8.37 9.74
N LYS A 235 -7.30 8.86 10.44
CA LYS A 235 -6.06 9.33 9.79
C LYS A 235 -5.22 8.11 9.52
N PRO A 236 -4.83 7.84 8.27
CA PRO A 236 -3.89 6.76 7.98
C PRO A 236 -2.58 7.10 8.69
N THR A 237 -2.37 6.50 9.85
CA THR A 237 -1.07 6.53 10.49
C THR A 237 -0.24 5.45 9.82
N THR A 238 0.79 5.84 9.09
CA THR A 238 1.92 4.99 8.75
C THR A 238 2.77 4.65 10.00
N GLU A 239 2.27 5.00 11.19
CA GLU A 239 2.91 4.70 12.46
C GLU A 239 2.33 3.40 13.05
N VAL A 240 3.12 2.34 12.96
CA VAL A 240 2.93 1.13 13.75
C VAL A 240 3.23 1.48 15.20
N LYS A 241 2.21 1.59 16.07
CA LYS A 241 2.40 1.58 17.52
C LYS A 241 2.80 0.16 17.91
N GLU A 242 4.04 -0.02 18.33
CA GLU A 242 4.46 -1.27 18.96
C GLU A 242 3.67 -1.51 20.25
N PRO A 243 3.21 -2.73 20.53
CA PRO A 243 2.61 -3.07 21.80
C PRO A 243 3.67 -2.98 22.91
N GLU A 244 3.35 -2.29 24.01
CA GLU A 244 4.18 -2.27 25.22
C GLU A 244 4.34 -3.69 25.76
N THR A 245 5.45 -4.33 25.44
CA THR A 245 5.88 -5.58 26.10
C THR A 245 6.84 -5.23 27.21
N LYS A 246 6.38 -5.40 28.45
CA LYS A 246 7.25 -5.57 29.59
C LYS A 246 7.94 -6.94 29.45
N ALA A 247 9.14 -6.96 28.96
CA ALA A 247 10.00 -8.13 29.02
C ALA A 247 11.29 -7.77 29.73
N ASN A 248 11.46 -8.41 30.86
CA ASN A 248 12.66 -8.48 31.65
C ASN A 248 13.55 -9.58 31.02
N THR A 249 14.72 -9.24 30.46
CA THR A 249 15.92 -10.13 30.43
C THR A 249 17.11 -9.38 29.84
N ASN A 250 18.23 -9.49 30.54
CA ASN A 250 19.56 -9.06 30.16
C ASN A 250 20.06 -9.84 28.92
N GLU A 251 20.33 -9.13 27.82
CA GLU A 251 21.37 -9.47 26.83
C GLU A 251 21.39 -8.37 25.77
N GLY A 252 22.55 -7.73 25.59
CA GLY A 252 22.96 -6.83 24.51
C GLY A 252 21.93 -5.87 23.95
N GLU A 253 21.73 -4.70 24.53
CA GLU A 253 20.72 -3.71 24.11
C GLU A 253 20.89 -3.27 22.65
N PRO A 254 19.80 -3.34 21.83
CA PRO A 254 19.74 -2.58 20.58
C PRO A 254 19.65 -1.09 20.91
N PHE A 255 20.25 -0.27 20.07
CA PHE A 255 20.30 1.17 20.17
C PHE A 255 18.89 1.78 20.40
N SER A 256 18.58 2.13 21.64
CA SER A 256 17.40 2.94 21.99
C SER A 256 17.80 4.41 22.02
N PRO A 257 17.05 5.33 21.36
CA PRO A 257 17.30 6.76 21.52
C PRO A 257 17.19 7.12 23.00
N SER A 258 18.17 7.87 23.48
CA SER A 258 18.27 8.27 24.90
C SER A 258 16.97 8.93 25.39
N THR A 259 16.60 8.64 26.63
CA THR A 259 15.45 9.21 27.36
C THR A 259 15.57 10.73 27.64
N SER A 260 16.53 11.43 27.02
CA SER A 260 16.61 12.89 27.07
C SER A 260 15.76 13.48 25.93
N ASN A 261 14.89 14.40 26.24
CA ASN A 261 14.04 15.15 25.27
C ASN A 261 14.84 15.99 24.24
N THR A 262 16.15 15.88 24.22
CA THR A 262 17.04 16.63 23.30
C THR A 262 17.73 15.63 22.38
N PRO A 263 17.59 15.75 21.05
CA PRO A 263 18.29 14.87 20.11
C PRO A 263 19.81 15.01 20.26
N PRO A 264 20.60 13.95 20.05
CA PRO A 264 22.05 14.01 20.09
C PRO A 264 22.60 15.13 19.19
N LYS A 265 23.67 15.78 19.62
CA LYS A 265 24.36 16.80 18.81
C LYS A 265 24.99 16.14 17.58
N MET A 266 25.02 16.85 16.45
CA MET A 266 25.83 16.39 15.31
C MET A 266 27.30 16.52 15.64
N GLY A 267 28.02 15.41 15.52
CA GLY A 267 29.47 15.39 15.49
C GLY A 267 30.02 15.72 14.09
N TYR A 268 30.95 14.91 13.58
CA TYR A 268 31.41 15.09 12.20
C TYR A 268 30.40 14.48 11.20
N HIS A 269 30.34 15.10 10.01
CA HIS A 269 29.68 14.55 8.83
C HIS A 269 30.73 14.49 7.72
N LYS A 270 31.27 13.31 7.45
CA LYS A 270 32.28 13.09 6.43
C LYS A 270 31.63 12.56 5.17
N GLU A 271 31.81 13.28 4.05
CA GLU A 271 31.31 12.85 2.75
C GLU A 271 32.45 12.29 1.88
N THR A 272 32.17 11.17 1.25
CA THR A 272 33.05 10.51 0.27
C THR A 272 32.23 10.13 -0.98
N TYR A 273 32.91 9.80 -2.06
CA TYR A 273 32.27 9.39 -3.31
C TYR A 273 32.67 7.96 -3.65
N ALA A 274 31.70 7.15 -4.07
CA ALA A 274 31.97 5.80 -4.55
C ALA A 274 32.86 5.86 -5.80
N ASN A 275 33.83 4.96 -5.87
CA ASN A 275 34.82 4.94 -6.96
C ASN A 275 34.21 4.68 -8.34
N LYS A 276 33.06 4.00 -8.41
CA LYS A 276 32.36 3.70 -9.66
C LYS A 276 30.86 3.93 -9.50
N PRO A 277 30.16 4.46 -10.53
CA PRO A 277 28.72 4.47 -10.55
C PRO A 277 28.17 3.04 -10.67
N ILE A 278 26.96 2.82 -10.18
CA ILE A 278 26.23 1.56 -10.33
C ILE A 278 25.11 1.69 -11.36
N LYS A 279 24.67 0.57 -11.92
CA LYS A 279 23.55 0.55 -12.84
C LYS A 279 22.22 0.64 -12.08
N PRO A 280 21.18 1.26 -12.67
CA PRO A 280 19.86 1.39 -12.03
C PRO A 280 19.27 0.04 -11.58
N GLU A 281 19.44 -1.01 -12.38
CA GLU A 281 18.95 -2.37 -12.07
C GLU A 281 19.66 -3.04 -10.89
N GLU A 282 20.83 -2.57 -10.51
CA GLU A 282 21.61 -3.09 -9.38
C GLU A 282 21.31 -2.35 -8.05
N THR A 283 20.61 -1.22 -8.12
CA THR A 283 20.46 -0.29 -6.98
C THR A 283 19.80 -0.95 -5.78
N VAL A 284 18.67 -1.64 -5.96
CA VAL A 284 17.93 -2.27 -4.85
C VAL A 284 18.79 -3.34 -4.17
N ARG A 285 19.45 -4.20 -4.95
CA ARG A 285 20.36 -5.21 -4.39
C ARG A 285 21.50 -4.59 -3.59
N LYS A 286 22.05 -3.47 -4.06
CA LYS A 286 23.11 -2.74 -3.34
C LYS A 286 22.60 -2.12 -2.05
N TRP A 287 21.37 -1.62 -2.04
CA TRP A 287 20.74 -1.13 -0.80
C TRP A 287 20.56 -2.24 0.22
N ASP A 288 20.07 -3.43 -0.20
CA ASP A 288 19.90 -4.58 0.69
C ASP A 288 21.26 -5.08 1.22
N GLU A 289 22.30 -5.13 0.36
CA GLU A 289 23.66 -5.49 0.78
C GLU A 289 24.20 -4.51 1.83
N PHE A 290 23.97 -3.20 1.65
CA PHE A 290 24.46 -2.17 2.57
C PHE A 290 23.67 -2.14 3.88
N LEU A 291 22.35 -2.18 3.83
CA LEU A 291 21.48 -2.13 5.01
C LEU A 291 21.56 -3.43 5.84
N GLY A 292 21.85 -4.55 5.18
CA GLY A 292 21.90 -5.88 5.79
C GLY A 292 20.52 -6.50 6.02
N PRO A 293 20.48 -7.74 6.55
CA PRO A 293 19.24 -8.46 6.77
C PRO A 293 18.44 -7.86 7.93
N GLY A 294 17.11 -7.94 7.84
CA GLY A 294 16.20 -7.57 8.92
C GLY A 294 15.16 -6.53 8.49
N PRO A 295 14.25 -6.18 9.40
CA PRO A 295 13.27 -5.14 9.14
C PRO A 295 13.99 -3.78 9.04
N HIS A 296 13.67 -3.02 8.01
CA HIS A 296 14.15 -1.67 7.83
C HIS A 296 13.07 -0.67 8.28
N THR A 297 13.48 0.52 8.70
CA THR A 297 12.60 1.60 9.16
C THR A 297 12.92 2.89 8.39
N ASN A 298 12.10 3.91 8.55
CA ASN A 298 12.38 5.26 8.08
C ASN A 298 12.63 6.25 9.23
N ILE A 299 12.87 5.76 10.43
CA ILE A 299 13.13 6.60 11.59
C ILE A 299 14.58 7.12 11.53
N ASN A 300 14.75 8.42 11.45
CA ASN A 300 16.06 9.05 11.43
C ASN A 300 16.80 8.79 12.76
N PRO A 301 18.00 8.17 12.75
CA PRO A 301 18.70 7.75 13.97
C PRO A 301 19.03 8.90 14.93
N ARG A 302 19.16 10.13 14.42
CA ARG A 302 19.46 11.30 15.25
C ARG A 302 18.24 11.92 15.90
N THR A 303 17.15 12.06 15.13
CA THR A 303 15.99 12.85 15.55
C THR A 303 14.90 11.99 16.15
N GLY A 304 14.92 10.65 15.94
CA GLY A 304 13.85 9.75 16.30
C GLY A 304 12.53 10.00 15.55
N LYS A 305 12.56 10.82 14.49
CA LYS A 305 11.37 11.17 13.70
C LYS A 305 11.38 10.48 12.34
N PRO A 306 10.21 10.21 11.74
CA PRO A 306 10.12 9.71 10.38
C PRO A 306 10.80 10.64 9.38
N ASP A 307 11.57 10.05 8.46
CA ASP A 307 12.28 10.72 7.38
C ASP A 307 11.91 10.03 6.06
N ARG A 308 11.14 10.72 5.22
CA ARG A 308 10.59 10.16 3.96
C ARG A 308 11.65 9.81 2.94
N ASP A 309 12.79 10.45 3.04
CA ASP A 309 13.88 10.33 2.07
C ASP A 309 14.94 9.32 2.54
N ARG A 310 14.59 8.46 3.51
CA ARG A 310 15.55 7.58 4.16
C ARG A 310 15.00 6.18 4.43
N ILE A 311 15.85 5.17 4.22
CA ILE A 311 15.65 3.80 4.71
C ILE A 311 16.78 3.51 5.69
N VAL A 312 16.44 3.00 6.86
CA VAL A 312 17.38 2.77 7.98
C VAL A 312 17.41 1.29 8.31
N SER A 313 18.60 0.73 8.53
CA SER A 313 18.78 -0.65 8.99
C SER A 313 18.13 -0.89 10.35
N GLY A 314 17.75 -2.14 10.64
CA GLY A 314 17.09 -2.51 11.90
C GLY A 314 17.92 -2.19 13.16
N ASP A 315 19.25 -2.13 13.04
CA ASP A 315 20.17 -1.74 14.11
C ASP A 315 20.39 -0.21 14.22
N ALA A 316 19.70 0.58 13.39
CA ALA A 316 19.80 2.02 13.28
C ALA A 316 21.21 2.57 13.01
N LYS A 317 22.16 1.74 12.57
CA LYS A 317 23.55 2.13 12.33
C LYS A 317 23.85 2.49 10.88
N ARG A 318 22.97 2.09 9.95
CA ARG A 318 23.14 2.34 8.51
C ARG A 318 21.87 2.89 7.93
N SER A 319 21.99 3.81 6.97
CA SER A 319 20.82 4.28 6.23
C SER A 319 21.13 4.59 4.77
N ILE A 320 20.13 4.44 3.93
CA ILE A 320 20.13 4.95 2.56
C ILE A 320 19.29 6.24 2.53
N ARG A 321 19.84 7.31 1.98
CA ARG A 321 19.12 8.57 1.73
C ARG A 321 19.03 8.82 0.23
N TYR A 322 17.81 9.12 -0.27
CA TYR A 322 17.51 9.21 -1.71
C TYR A 322 16.41 10.24 -2.02
N GLY A 323 16.38 11.36 -1.31
CA GLY A 323 15.32 12.34 -1.42
C GLY A 323 15.13 12.97 -2.81
N SER A 324 14.14 13.85 -2.90
CA SER A 324 13.77 14.51 -4.15
C SER A 324 14.92 15.35 -4.74
N HIS A 325 15.80 15.89 -3.90
CA HIS A 325 16.98 16.64 -4.31
C HIS A 325 17.98 15.75 -5.07
N GLU A 326 18.24 14.54 -4.58
CA GLU A 326 19.16 13.56 -5.17
C GLU A 326 18.60 12.99 -6.48
N MET A 327 17.28 12.80 -6.53
CA MET A 327 16.56 12.18 -7.67
C MET A 327 16.09 13.21 -8.71
N SER A 328 15.96 14.50 -8.37
CA SER A 328 15.57 15.57 -9.30
C SER A 328 16.72 16.18 -10.08
N SER A 329 17.96 15.79 -9.75
CA SER A 329 19.15 16.19 -10.51
C SER A 329 19.07 15.69 -11.97
N LYS A 330 19.88 16.26 -12.87
CA LYS A 330 19.96 15.79 -14.27
C LYS A 330 20.15 14.26 -14.29
N PRO A 331 19.53 13.50 -15.21
CA PRO A 331 19.57 12.03 -15.23
C PRO A 331 20.97 11.43 -15.06
N SER A 332 22.01 12.09 -15.60
CA SER A 332 23.41 11.68 -15.45
C SER A 332 24.01 11.93 -14.07
N LYS A 333 23.30 12.65 -13.18
CA LYS A 333 23.74 13.02 -11.85
C LYS A 333 22.90 12.41 -10.73
N HIS A 334 21.95 11.54 -11.07
CA HIS A 334 21.19 10.82 -10.06
C HIS A 334 22.14 10.06 -9.13
N HIS A 335 21.87 10.12 -7.85
CA HIS A 335 22.67 9.48 -6.81
C HIS A 335 21.81 9.21 -5.56
N TYR A 336 22.34 8.39 -4.68
CA TYR A 336 21.84 8.20 -3.33
C TYR A 336 23.02 8.23 -2.36
N HIS A 337 22.74 8.28 -1.07
CA HIS A 337 23.73 8.31 -0.01
C HIS A 337 23.67 7.04 0.82
N GLU A 338 24.81 6.38 1.02
CA GLU A 338 25.01 5.34 2.02
C GLU A 338 25.60 5.99 3.27
N GLU A 339 24.87 5.97 4.38
CA GLU A 339 25.27 6.62 5.61
C GLU A 339 25.48 5.60 6.72
N THR A 340 26.63 5.65 7.36
CA THR A 340 26.94 4.90 8.58
C THR A 340 26.93 5.82 9.78
N TRP A 341 26.14 5.48 10.79
CA TRP A 341 25.87 6.28 11.97
C TRP A 341 26.59 5.71 13.18
N THR A 342 27.35 6.54 13.89
CA THR A 342 28.07 6.16 15.10
C THR A 342 27.69 7.11 16.25
N LEU A 343 27.10 6.56 17.31
CA LEU A 343 26.79 7.30 18.53
C LEU A 343 27.99 7.27 19.48
N GLU A 344 28.50 8.42 19.85
CA GLU A 344 29.51 8.59 20.88
C GLU A 344 28.84 8.88 22.22
N LEU A 345 28.70 7.87 23.05
CA LEU A 345 27.94 7.95 24.32
C LEU A 345 28.49 9.00 25.29
N LYS A 346 29.83 9.20 25.34
CA LYS A 346 30.47 10.17 26.25
C LYS A 346 30.11 11.62 25.97
N THR A 347 29.92 11.95 24.70
CA THR A 347 29.66 13.32 24.24
C THR A 347 28.21 13.54 23.84
N SER A 348 27.40 12.46 23.80
CA SER A 348 26.04 12.44 23.22
C SER A 348 26.02 13.03 21.81
N THR A 349 27.03 12.68 20.99
CA THR A 349 27.14 13.13 19.60
C THR A 349 26.95 11.96 18.63
N ILE A 350 26.30 12.24 17.50
CA ILE A 350 26.18 11.32 16.39
C ILE A 350 27.13 11.76 15.27
N ASN A 351 28.00 10.85 14.87
CA ASN A 351 28.90 10.98 13.73
C ASN A 351 28.33 10.27 12.52
N VAL A 352 28.52 10.81 11.32
CA VAL A 352 28.01 10.23 10.07
C VAL A 352 29.12 10.15 9.04
N ASP A 353 29.43 8.93 8.60
CA ASP A 353 30.22 8.68 7.40
C ASP A 353 29.24 8.47 6.23
N ASN A 354 29.31 9.34 5.21
CA ASN A 354 28.39 9.38 4.09
C ASN A 354 29.13 9.08 2.78
N THR A 355 28.66 8.09 2.02
CA THR A 355 29.18 7.78 0.68
C THR A 355 28.13 8.11 -0.38
N VAL A 356 28.47 9.00 -1.29
CA VAL A 356 27.62 9.34 -2.45
C VAL A 356 27.83 8.31 -3.55
N VAL A 357 26.77 7.61 -3.91
CA VAL A 357 26.77 6.58 -4.96
C VAL A 357 25.98 7.06 -6.16
N ARG A 358 26.65 7.22 -7.31
CA ARG A 358 25.99 7.67 -8.56
C ARG A 358 25.25 6.54 -9.24
N VAL A 359 24.04 6.84 -9.73
CA VAL A 359 23.16 5.94 -10.49
C VAL A 359 22.73 6.66 -11.77
N PRO A 360 23.60 6.81 -12.78
CA PRO A 360 23.25 7.55 -13.99
C PRO A 360 22.14 6.80 -14.74
N LEU A 361 21.06 7.49 -15.04
CA LEU A 361 19.99 6.96 -15.88
C LEU A 361 20.38 7.09 -17.36
N PRO A 362 19.98 6.14 -18.22
CA PRO A 362 20.21 6.22 -19.66
C PRO A 362 19.56 7.49 -20.21
N LYS A 363 20.25 8.17 -21.12
CA LYS A 363 19.63 9.25 -21.90
C LYS A 363 18.49 8.67 -22.72
N LYS A 364 17.30 9.26 -22.60
CA LYS A 364 16.17 8.95 -23.48
C LYS A 364 16.51 9.37 -24.91
#